data_2bd5590af384cf022acb6bc0121bd089
#
_entry.id   2bd5590af384cf022acb6bc0121bd089
#
_cell.length_a   1.000
_cell.length_b   1.000
_cell.length_c   1.000
_cell.angle_alpha   90.00
_cell.angle_beta   90.00
_cell.angle_gamma   90.00
#
_symmetry.space_group_name_H-M   'P 1'
#
loop_
_entity.id
_entity.type
_entity.pdbx_description
1 polymer ?
#
loop_
_entity_poly.entity_id
_entity_poly.type
_entity_poly.pdbx_seq_one_letter_code
_entity_poly.pdbx_strand_id
1 'polypeptide(L)'
;MRTPAWQPSETTLNTLDSLVREYRGRVEENLTPLIRDYYPAMLAGDRLECRKLLELSSKMTIVGLACTLIAGYPFDDRRLEISSIFGACCFLGDSSLDDFGDQTARDYIARYELLLTKGWFEIRNDREKLFYMTLTRLFAERDVLDVMLRQAILSLFLSQKKDVEMRSGASSLRTLPQRSRLRLLRECARDRSGHAITLLNLFLVPSLSLEYHNLVYAAGSLIMHIDDHGDCHFDRSHNRWTYMNQLKDPVPALRRIFSSTVERIYRGLPESEGRDLLIAFLYRYYLTRLRKHRLERGRGISWTVYE
;
A
#
# COMPACT_ATOMS: atom_id res chain seq x y z
N MET A 1 7.20 -26.44 -19.06
CA MET A 1 7.15 -24.97 -19.31
C MET A 1 8.48 -24.38 -18.87
N ARG A 2 9.10 -23.50 -19.67
CA ARG A 2 10.33 -22.81 -19.22
C ARG A 2 10.00 -21.83 -18.09
N THR A 3 10.85 -21.79 -17.07
CA THR A 3 10.74 -20.82 -15.98
C THR A 3 10.84 -19.39 -16.55
N PRO A 4 9.95 -18.45 -16.22
CA PRO A 4 10.04 -17.09 -16.70
C PRO A 4 11.36 -16.43 -16.28
N ALA A 5 11.96 -15.63 -17.16
CA ALA A 5 13.25 -14.95 -16.88
C ALA A 5 13.19 -14.03 -15.65
N TRP A 6 12.02 -13.49 -15.32
CA TRP A 6 11.78 -12.64 -14.15
C TRP A 6 11.57 -13.40 -12.84
N GLN A 7 11.53 -14.73 -12.84
CA GLN A 7 11.27 -15.48 -11.61
C GLN A 7 12.48 -15.36 -10.67
N PRO A 8 12.27 -14.85 -9.42
CA PRO A 8 13.38 -14.69 -8.48
C PRO A 8 14.10 -16.01 -8.17
N SER A 9 15.40 -15.94 -8.03
CA SER A 9 16.20 -17.07 -7.53
C SER A 9 15.92 -17.32 -6.05
N GLU A 10 16.22 -18.52 -5.58
CA GLU A 10 16.15 -18.84 -4.16
C GLU A 10 17.08 -17.95 -3.33
N THR A 11 18.25 -17.64 -3.85
CA THR A 11 19.18 -16.70 -3.20
C THR A 11 18.55 -15.33 -3.02
N THR A 12 17.94 -14.76 -4.06
CA THR A 12 17.26 -13.45 -3.98
C THR A 12 16.10 -13.47 -2.97
N LEU A 13 15.35 -14.56 -2.90
CA LEU A 13 14.26 -14.71 -1.91
C LEU A 13 14.80 -14.80 -0.48
N ASN A 14 15.90 -15.51 -0.26
CA ASN A 14 16.56 -15.59 1.04
C ASN A 14 17.15 -14.25 1.49
N THR A 15 17.73 -13.49 0.57
CA THR A 15 18.18 -12.10 0.81
C THR A 15 17.02 -11.23 1.22
N LEU A 16 15.90 -11.26 0.49
CA LEU A 16 14.69 -10.52 0.84
C LEU A 16 14.20 -10.88 2.25
N ASP A 17 14.10 -12.17 2.59
CA ASP A 17 13.63 -12.61 3.89
C ASP A 17 14.56 -12.16 5.05
N SER A 18 15.86 -12.02 4.77
CA SER A 18 16.83 -11.48 5.73
C SER A 18 16.67 -9.99 5.91
N LEU A 19 16.52 -9.22 4.82
CA LEU A 19 16.27 -7.78 4.85
C LEU A 19 14.95 -7.44 5.55
N VAL A 20 13.89 -8.23 5.34
CA VAL A 20 12.61 -8.04 6.03
C VAL A 20 12.78 -8.17 7.54
N ARG A 21 13.55 -9.13 8.02
CA ARG A 21 13.83 -9.29 9.47
C ARG A 21 14.67 -8.15 10.03
N GLU A 22 15.72 -7.76 9.32
CA GLU A 22 16.61 -6.67 9.71
C GLU A 22 15.83 -5.34 9.80
N TYR A 23 15.15 -4.96 8.72
CA TYR A 23 14.45 -3.69 8.66
C TYR A 23 13.23 -3.64 9.59
N ARG A 24 12.64 -4.76 9.95
CA ARG A 24 11.55 -4.78 10.93
C ARG A 24 11.99 -4.21 12.29
N GLY A 25 13.17 -4.61 12.79
CA GLY A 25 13.72 -4.07 14.02
C GLY A 25 13.97 -2.57 13.93
N ARG A 26 14.60 -2.12 12.85
CA ARG A 26 14.90 -0.70 12.61
C ARG A 26 13.63 0.15 12.45
N VAL A 27 12.60 -0.36 11.81
CA VAL A 27 11.28 0.30 11.69
C VAL A 27 10.64 0.45 13.08
N GLU A 28 10.71 -0.59 13.91
CA GLU A 28 10.21 -0.54 15.29
C GLU A 28 10.96 0.49 16.11
N GLU A 29 12.29 0.56 16.00
CA GLU A 29 13.12 1.58 16.64
C GLU A 29 12.73 3.00 16.21
N ASN A 30 12.46 3.23 14.92
CA ASN A 30 12.04 4.52 14.38
C ASN A 30 10.64 4.95 14.81
N LEU A 31 9.69 4.02 14.84
CA LEU A 31 8.28 4.36 15.08
C LEU A 31 7.86 4.32 16.55
N THR A 32 8.51 3.49 17.37
CA THR A 32 8.15 3.37 18.80
C THR A 32 8.17 4.70 19.56
N PRO A 33 9.16 5.60 19.38
CA PRO A 33 9.15 6.91 20.02
C PRO A 33 7.92 7.75 19.61
N LEU A 34 7.58 7.77 18.31
CA LEU A 34 6.41 8.50 17.81
C LEU A 34 5.10 7.95 18.36
N ILE A 35 4.96 6.62 18.39
CA ILE A 35 3.77 5.98 18.96
C ILE A 35 3.66 6.29 20.45
N ARG A 36 4.76 6.24 21.19
CA ARG A 36 4.81 6.57 22.63
C ARG A 36 4.38 8.00 22.89
N ASP A 37 4.85 8.95 22.10
CA ASP A 37 4.63 10.39 22.30
C ASP A 37 3.22 10.82 21.88
N TYR A 38 2.64 10.18 20.86
CA TYR A 38 1.40 10.64 20.23
C TYR A 38 0.21 9.68 20.33
N TYR A 39 0.45 8.38 20.53
CA TYR A 39 -0.59 7.38 20.73
C TYR A 39 -0.13 6.24 21.66
N PRO A 40 0.17 6.55 22.95
CA PRO A 40 0.73 5.55 23.89
C PRO A 40 -0.19 4.35 24.14
N ALA A 41 -1.52 4.52 24.03
CA ALA A 41 -2.48 3.45 24.20
C ALA A 41 -2.30 2.30 23.18
N MET A 42 -1.77 2.59 21.98
CA MET A 42 -1.45 1.56 20.98
C MET A 42 -0.37 0.57 21.48
N LEU A 43 0.61 1.04 22.25
CA LEU A 43 1.66 0.17 22.83
C LEU A 43 1.16 -0.63 24.04
N ALA A 44 0.25 -0.04 24.82
CA ALA A 44 -0.22 -0.64 26.08
C ALA A 44 -1.40 -1.61 25.88
N GLY A 45 -2.31 -1.31 24.96
CA GLY A 45 -3.60 -2.00 24.80
C GLY A 45 -3.81 -2.70 23.47
N ASP A 46 -3.62 -2.03 22.35
CA ASP A 46 -3.89 -2.60 21.02
C ASP A 46 -2.62 -3.12 20.33
N ARG A 47 -2.12 -4.24 20.85
CA ARG A 47 -0.97 -4.94 20.26
C ARG A 47 -1.21 -5.36 18.81
N LEU A 48 -2.47 -5.61 18.41
CA LEU A 48 -2.80 -5.99 17.03
C LEU A 48 -2.68 -4.81 16.08
N GLU A 49 -3.19 -3.63 16.47
CA GLU A 49 -3.06 -2.40 15.69
C GLU A 49 -1.59 -2.01 15.53
N CYS A 50 -0.83 -2.00 16.63
CA CYS A 50 0.60 -1.73 16.61
C CYS A 50 1.36 -2.69 15.67
N ARG A 51 1.09 -4.01 15.77
CA ARG A 51 1.70 -5.02 14.90
C ARG A 51 1.39 -4.78 13.42
N LYS A 52 0.15 -4.45 13.07
CA LYS A 52 -0.26 -4.16 11.69
C LYS A 52 0.42 -2.91 11.15
N LEU A 53 0.53 -1.85 11.97
CA LEU A 53 1.24 -0.63 11.62
C LEU A 53 2.71 -0.93 11.32
N LEU A 54 3.41 -1.63 12.22
CA LEU A 54 4.81 -2.01 12.03
C LEU A 54 5.01 -2.94 10.82
N GLU A 55 4.08 -3.86 10.58
CA GLU A 55 4.13 -4.76 9.42
C GLU A 55 4.01 -4.01 8.10
N LEU A 56 3.04 -3.09 7.97
CA LEU A 56 2.90 -2.28 6.75
C LEU A 56 4.09 -1.35 6.56
N SER A 57 4.56 -0.72 7.63
CA SER A 57 5.75 0.14 7.59
C SER A 57 6.99 -0.62 7.14
N SER A 58 7.19 -1.84 7.63
CA SER A 58 8.30 -2.70 7.19
C SER A 58 8.18 -3.06 5.71
N LYS A 59 6.98 -3.37 5.22
CA LYS A 59 6.75 -3.63 3.78
C LYS A 59 7.07 -2.39 2.93
N MET A 60 6.63 -1.21 3.37
CA MET A 60 6.93 0.06 2.66
C MET A 60 8.43 0.36 2.67
N THR A 61 9.12 0.04 3.75
CA THR A 61 10.58 0.17 3.84
C THR A 61 11.29 -0.71 2.81
N ILE A 62 10.88 -1.96 2.64
CA ILE A 62 11.46 -2.85 1.60
C ILE A 62 11.17 -2.32 0.18
N VAL A 63 9.97 -1.82 -0.07
CA VAL A 63 9.65 -1.19 -1.36
C VAL A 63 10.48 0.08 -1.57
N GLY A 64 10.63 0.91 -0.54
CA GLY A 64 11.47 2.11 -0.57
C GLY A 64 12.93 1.80 -0.83
N LEU A 65 13.49 0.78 -0.17
CA LEU A 65 14.84 0.26 -0.43
C LEU A 65 15.00 -0.12 -1.91
N ALA A 66 14.10 -0.95 -2.42
CA ALA A 66 14.16 -1.41 -3.81
C ALA A 66 14.11 -0.22 -4.80
N CYS A 67 13.15 0.70 -4.62
CA CYS A 67 13.02 1.89 -5.45
C CYS A 67 14.26 2.79 -5.41
N THR A 68 14.86 2.98 -4.24
CA THR A 68 16.07 3.79 -4.05
C THR A 68 17.26 3.18 -4.80
N LEU A 69 17.45 1.86 -4.66
CA LEU A 69 18.54 1.14 -5.35
C LEU A 69 18.34 1.11 -6.87
N ILE A 70 17.11 0.97 -7.38
CA ILE A 70 16.82 1.08 -8.83
C ILE A 70 17.23 2.44 -9.37
N ALA A 71 17.01 3.50 -8.59
CA ALA A 71 17.36 4.86 -8.97
C ALA A 71 18.86 5.17 -8.79
N GLY A 72 19.67 4.23 -8.32
CA GLY A 72 21.13 4.38 -8.13
C GLY A 72 21.53 5.14 -6.88
N TYR A 73 20.63 5.30 -5.91
CA TYR A 73 20.94 5.98 -4.63
C TYR A 73 21.18 4.98 -3.50
N PRO A 74 22.04 5.30 -2.52
CA PRO A 74 22.20 4.50 -1.31
C PRO A 74 20.92 4.58 -0.45
N PHE A 75 20.56 3.48 0.21
CA PHE A 75 19.47 3.46 1.18
C PHE A 75 20.02 3.71 2.58
N ASP A 76 20.07 4.98 2.96
CA ASP A 76 20.60 5.48 4.22
C ASP A 76 19.52 5.54 5.34
N ASP A 77 19.92 5.93 6.54
CA ASP A 77 19.04 6.04 7.71
C ASP A 77 17.87 7.02 7.49
N ARG A 78 18.12 8.12 6.76
CA ARG A 78 17.07 9.09 6.41
C ARG A 78 16.00 8.47 5.52
N ARG A 79 16.39 7.70 4.49
CA ARG A 79 15.46 7.03 3.60
C ARG A 79 14.70 5.90 4.31
N LEU A 80 15.36 5.22 5.23
CA LEU A 80 14.72 4.26 6.11
C LEU A 80 13.64 4.94 6.96
N GLU A 81 13.96 6.06 7.61
CA GLU A 81 13.01 6.81 8.44
C GLU A 81 11.81 7.28 7.59
N ILE A 82 12.04 7.90 6.44
CA ILE A 82 10.99 8.34 5.50
C ILE A 82 10.08 7.16 5.12
N SER A 83 10.65 6.02 4.73
CA SER A 83 9.88 4.85 4.32
C SER A 83 9.05 4.27 5.47
N SER A 84 9.61 4.24 6.68
CA SER A 84 8.95 3.77 7.90
C SER A 84 7.74 4.65 8.24
N ILE A 85 7.95 5.96 8.27
CA ILE A 85 6.91 6.97 8.56
C ILE A 85 5.83 6.96 7.46
N PHE A 86 6.23 6.82 6.20
CA PHE A 86 5.28 6.71 5.09
C PHE A 86 4.36 5.49 5.24
N GLY A 87 4.92 4.34 5.62
CA GLY A 87 4.13 3.14 5.91
C GLY A 87 3.16 3.33 7.07
N ALA A 88 3.58 4.02 8.14
CA ALA A 88 2.71 4.38 9.26
C ALA A 88 1.58 5.32 8.83
N CYS A 89 1.87 6.34 8.02
CA CYS A 89 0.85 7.23 7.42
C CYS A 89 -0.16 6.44 6.57
N CYS A 90 0.31 5.52 5.73
CA CYS A 90 -0.57 4.68 4.91
C CYS A 90 -1.49 3.83 5.80
N PHE A 91 -0.95 3.17 6.83
CA PHE A 91 -1.75 2.37 7.75
C PHE A 91 -2.81 3.21 8.49
N LEU A 92 -2.40 4.31 9.10
CA LEU A 92 -3.30 5.16 9.90
C LEU A 92 -4.37 5.82 9.02
N GLY A 93 -4.01 6.28 7.82
CA GLY A 93 -4.94 6.88 6.87
C GLY A 93 -5.93 5.86 6.32
N ASP A 94 -5.46 4.71 5.85
CA ASP A 94 -6.28 3.67 5.23
C ASP A 94 -7.26 3.05 6.24
N SER A 95 -6.80 2.69 7.44
CA SER A 95 -7.67 2.14 8.48
C SER A 95 -8.70 3.16 9.01
N SER A 96 -8.42 4.47 8.94
CA SER A 96 -9.43 5.50 9.24
C SER A 96 -10.58 5.51 8.23
N LEU A 97 -10.32 5.08 7.00
CA LEU A 97 -11.31 4.97 5.95
C LEU A 97 -12.02 3.61 5.94
N ASP A 98 -11.38 2.57 6.50
CA ASP A 98 -11.83 1.19 6.36
C ASP A 98 -12.52 0.60 7.59
N ASP A 99 -12.04 0.96 8.80
CA ASP A 99 -12.38 0.20 10.00
C ASP A 99 -13.55 0.78 10.81
N PHE A 100 -13.97 2.02 10.55
CA PHE A 100 -14.93 2.76 11.38
C PHE A 100 -16.28 3.05 10.71
N GLY A 101 -16.53 2.44 9.55
CA GLY A 101 -17.78 2.56 8.82
C GLY A 101 -17.89 3.79 7.90
N ASP A 102 -18.88 3.76 7.00
CA ASP A 102 -19.00 4.69 5.86
C ASP A 102 -19.15 6.16 6.26
N GLN A 103 -19.85 6.44 7.36
CA GLN A 103 -20.05 7.82 7.82
C GLN A 103 -18.74 8.42 8.33
N THR A 104 -17.98 7.64 9.10
CA THR A 104 -16.64 8.03 9.59
C THR A 104 -15.67 8.22 8.42
N ALA A 105 -15.69 7.32 7.45
CA ALA A 105 -14.86 7.44 6.24
C ALA A 105 -15.14 8.74 5.46
N ARG A 106 -16.41 9.11 5.29
CA ARG A 106 -16.79 10.38 4.64
C ARG A 106 -16.35 11.61 5.44
N ASP A 107 -16.46 11.58 6.76
CA ASP A 107 -15.95 12.64 7.63
C ASP A 107 -14.42 12.78 7.51
N TYR A 108 -13.67 11.68 7.50
CA TYR A 108 -12.23 11.70 7.27
C TYR A 108 -11.87 12.28 5.90
N ILE A 109 -12.56 11.88 4.84
CA ILE A 109 -12.32 12.43 3.50
C ILE A 109 -12.53 13.95 3.48
N ALA A 110 -13.59 14.45 4.11
CA ALA A 110 -13.86 15.90 4.20
C ALA A 110 -12.75 16.64 4.97
N ARG A 111 -12.25 16.07 6.08
CA ARG A 111 -11.16 16.65 6.88
C ARG A 111 -9.80 16.59 6.14
N TYR A 112 -9.53 15.53 5.39
CA TYR A 112 -8.34 15.46 4.54
C TYR A 112 -8.39 16.48 3.40
N GLU A 113 -9.58 16.76 2.83
CA GLU A 113 -9.75 17.81 1.85
C GLU A 113 -9.45 19.19 2.44
N LEU A 114 -9.84 19.47 3.69
CA LEU A 114 -9.47 20.70 4.41
C LEU A 114 -7.95 20.77 4.67
N LEU A 115 -7.32 19.65 5.03
CA LEU A 115 -5.88 19.60 5.19
C LEU A 115 -5.15 19.97 3.90
N LEU A 116 -5.56 19.41 2.76
CA LEU A 116 -4.92 19.66 1.47
C LEU A 116 -5.19 21.06 0.91
N THR A 117 -6.36 21.64 1.19
CA THR A 117 -6.78 22.93 0.61
C THR A 117 -6.45 24.12 1.51
N LYS A 118 -6.47 23.94 2.83
CA LYS A 118 -6.33 25.01 3.84
C LYS A 118 -5.18 24.77 4.82
N GLY A 119 -4.48 23.64 4.73
CA GLY A 119 -3.41 23.28 5.67
C GLY A 119 -3.91 22.99 7.08
N TRP A 120 -5.21 22.72 7.27
CA TRP A 120 -5.80 22.52 8.59
C TRP A 120 -6.46 21.16 8.71
N PHE A 121 -6.15 20.45 9.82
CA PHE A 121 -6.72 19.15 10.16
C PHE A 121 -7.20 19.14 11.62
N GLU A 122 -8.48 18.88 11.84
CA GLU A 122 -9.04 18.74 13.17
C GLU A 122 -8.65 17.39 13.77
N ILE A 123 -7.82 17.43 14.82
CA ILE A 123 -7.38 16.24 15.57
C ILE A 123 -8.40 15.96 16.68
N ARG A 124 -9.00 14.79 16.71
CA ARG A 124 -10.05 14.40 17.67
C ARG A 124 -9.62 13.31 18.65
N ASN A 125 -8.53 12.59 18.35
CA ASN A 125 -8.02 11.52 19.19
C ASN A 125 -6.52 11.29 18.95
N ASP A 126 -5.89 10.46 19.78
CA ASP A 126 -4.44 10.19 19.71
C ASP A 126 -4.02 9.51 18.41
N ARG A 127 -4.87 8.68 17.83
CA ARG A 127 -4.60 8.03 16.54
C ARG A 127 -4.48 9.05 15.41
N GLU A 128 -5.40 10.01 15.36
CA GLU A 128 -5.35 11.13 14.41
C GLU A 128 -4.17 12.04 14.68
N LYS A 129 -3.80 12.22 15.96
CA LYS A 129 -2.61 12.95 16.35
C LYS A 129 -1.35 12.28 15.81
N LEU A 130 -1.21 10.96 15.97
CA LEU A 130 -0.09 10.21 15.40
C LEU A 130 -0.07 10.32 13.88
N PHE A 131 -1.21 10.17 13.20
CA PHE A 131 -1.32 10.35 11.75
C PHE A 131 -0.83 11.74 11.31
N TYR A 132 -1.34 12.79 11.94
CA TYR A 132 -0.98 14.16 11.60
C TYR A 132 0.51 14.45 11.84
N MET A 133 1.09 13.95 12.93
CA MET A 133 2.51 14.13 13.24
C MET A 133 3.42 13.36 12.27
N THR A 134 3.05 12.14 11.90
CA THR A 134 3.79 11.37 10.88
C THR A 134 3.72 12.05 9.51
N LEU A 135 2.55 12.56 9.14
CA LEU A 135 2.37 13.30 7.88
C LEU A 135 3.18 14.61 7.85
N THR A 136 3.17 15.36 8.96
CA THR A 136 3.95 16.61 9.09
C THR A 136 5.45 16.34 8.95
N ARG A 137 5.95 15.24 9.51
CA ARG A 137 7.35 14.83 9.33
C ARG A 137 7.69 14.51 7.89
N LEU A 138 6.85 13.79 7.19
CA LEU A 138 7.04 13.50 5.75
C LEU A 138 7.10 14.78 4.93
N PHE A 139 6.22 15.73 5.19
CA PHE A 139 6.21 17.01 4.46
C PHE A 139 7.39 17.89 4.77
N ALA A 140 8.01 17.75 5.94
CA ALA A 140 9.26 18.45 6.26
C ALA A 140 10.47 17.93 5.44
N GLU A 141 10.40 16.70 4.89
CA GLU A 141 11.48 16.10 4.10
C GLU A 141 11.59 16.62 2.66
N ARG A 142 10.54 17.24 2.13
CA ARG A 142 10.49 17.76 0.77
C ARG A 142 9.78 19.11 0.72
N ASP A 143 10.16 19.91 -0.26
CA ASP A 143 9.42 21.13 -0.56
C ASP A 143 8.03 20.77 -1.09
N VAL A 144 7.00 21.05 -0.29
CA VAL A 144 5.60 20.84 -0.66
C VAL A 144 5.13 21.74 -1.80
N LEU A 145 5.93 22.71 -2.23
CA LEU A 145 5.68 23.50 -3.43
C LEU A 145 6.12 22.77 -4.71
N ASP A 146 6.83 21.64 -4.59
CA ASP A 146 7.15 20.77 -5.73
C ASP A 146 5.85 20.32 -6.41
N VAL A 147 5.70 20.72 -7.68
CA VAL A 147 4.49 20.45 -8.48
C VAL A 147 4.23 18.95 -8.62
N MET A 148 5.27 18.14 -8.80
CA MET A 148 5.13 16.69 -8.95
C MET A 148 4.65 16.05 -7.65
N LEU A 149 5.20 16.48 -6.52
CA LEU A 149 4.78 16.00 -5.20
C LEU A 149 3.33 16.36 -4.91
N ARG A 150 2.95 17.62 -5.13
CA ARG A 150 1.55 18.07 -4.96
C ARG A 150 0.58 17.30 -5.83
N GLN A 151 0.92 17.06 -7.09
CA GLN A 151 0.09 16.29 -8.01
C GLN A 151 -0.06 14.84 -7.54
N ALA A 152 1.00 14.22 -7.04
CA ALA A 152 0.96 12.85 -6.52
C ALA A 152 0.09 12.75 -5.25
N ILE A 153 0.22 13.71 -4.31
CA ILE A 153 -0.61 13.79 -3.11
C ILE A 153 -2.09 13.93 -3.49
N LEU A 154 -2.41 14.87 -4.39
CA LEU A 154 -3.78 15.08 -4.85
C LEU A 154 -4.34 13.84 -5.54
N SER A 155 -3.55 13.18 -6.40
CA SER A 155 -3.95 11.95 -7.09
C SER A 155 -4.24 10.81 -6.12
N LEU A 156 -3.40 10.65 -5.08
CA LEU A 156 -3.64 9.67 -4.02
C LEU A 156 -4.93 10.00 -3.26
N PHE A 157 -5.13 11.24 -2.86
CA PHE A 157 -6.34 11.66 -2.16
C PHE A 157 -7.61 11.40 -2.98
N LEU A 158 -7.63 11.79 -4.25
CA LEU A 158 -8.77 11.57 -5.14
C LEU A 158 -9.06 10.08 -5.36
N SER A 159 -8.01 9.24 -5.42
CA SER A 159 -8.19 7.79 -5.52
C SER A 159 -8.78 7.19 -4.25
N GLN A 160 -8.38 7.65 -3.07
CA GLN A 160 -8.95 7.23 -1.79
C GLN A 160 -10.42 7.69 -1.65
N LYS A 161 -10.72 8.95 -2.01
CA LYS A 161 -12.10 9.47 -2.02
C LYS A 161 -13.01 8.62 -2.91
N LYS A 162 -12.56 8.31 -4.13
CA LYS A 162 -13.27 7.44 -5.07
C LYS A 162 -13.48 6.03 -4.51
N ASP A 163 -12.47 5.48 -3.83
CA ASP A 163 -12.56 4.15 -3.25
C ASP A 163 -13.61 4.07 -2.12
N VAL A 164 -13.64 5.04 -1.21
CA VAL A 164 -14.67 5.14 -0.16
C VAL A 164 -16.06 5.21 -0.77
N GLU A 165 -16.26 6.00 -1.83
CA GLU A 165 -17.53 6.12 -2.55
C GLU A 165 -17.96 4.78 -3.20
N MET A 166 -17.00 3.97 -3.63
CA MET A 166 -17.25 2.73 -4.38
C MET A 166 -17.41 1.50 -3.47
N ARG A 167 -16.68 1.42 -2.35
CA ARG A 167 -16.72 0.26 -1.44
C ARG A 167 -18.07 0.10 -0.74
N SER A 168 -18.71 1.18 -0.37
CA SER A 168 -20.02 1.16 0.29
C SER A 168 -21.15 0.59 -0.59
N GLY A 169 -20.82 0.05 -1.74
CA GLY A 169 -21.81 -0.48 -2.70
C GLY A 169 -22.81 0.59 -3.09
N ALA A 170 -22.34 1.84 -3.17
CA ALA A 170 -23.15 3.00 -3.45
C ALA A 170 -24.16 2.66 -4.54
N SER A 171 -25.39 3.10 -4.37
CA SER A 171 -26.53 2.80 -5.24
C SER A 171 -26.22 2.98 -6.74
N SER A 172 -25.32 3.94 -7.05
CA SER A 172 -24.82 4.20 -8.39
C SER A 172 -24.03 3.04 -9.03
N LEU A 173 -23.21 2.30 -8.25
CA LEU A 173 -22.47 1.16 -8.80
C LEU A 173 -23.38 -0.04 -9.12
N ARG A 174 -24.43 -0.24 -8.32
CA ARG A 174 -25.38 -1.35 -8.54
C ARG A 174 -26.17 -1.17 -9.83
N THR A 175 -26.41 0.06 -10.26
CA THR A 175 -27.14 0.37 -11.50
C THR A 175 -26.28 0.26 -12.75
N LEU A 176 -24.95 0.23 -12.62
CA LEU A 176 -24.04 0.12 -13.75
C LEU A 176 -24.00 -1.29 -14.35
N PRO A 177 -23.88 -1.41 -15.69
CA PRO A 177 -23.56 -2.67 -16.33
C PRO A 177 -22.29 -3.31 -15.71
N GLN A 178 -22.27 -4.63 -15.57
CA GLN A 178 -21.17 -5.36 -14.93
C GLN A 178 -19.79 -4.99 -15.49
N ARG A 179 -19.67 -4.83 -16.82
CA ARG A 179 -18.41 -4.46 -17.48
C ARG A 179 -17.91 -3.08 -17.04
N SER A 180 -18.79 -2.10 -16.95
CA SER A 180 -18.46 -0.72 -16.51
C SER A 180 -18.07 -0.71 -15.03
N ARG A 181 -18.81 -1.44 -14.21
CA ARG A 181 -18.51 -1.59 -12.77
C ARG A 181 -17.13 -2.22 -12.55
N LEU A 182 -16.83 -3.34 -13.22
CA LEU A 182 -15.53 -4.00 -13.12
C LEU A 182 -14.38 -3.10 -13.58
N ARG A 183 -14.59 -2.29 -14.63
CA ARG A 183 -13.59 -1.31 -15.07
C ARG A 183 -13.30 -0.28 -13.99
N LEU A 184 -14.33 0.33 -13.41
CA LEU A 184 -14.18 1.33 -12.36
C LEU A 184 -13.49 0.76 -11.10
N LEU A 185 -13.90 -0.41 -10.64
CA LEU A 185 -13.27 -1.08 -9.50
C LEU A 185 -11.79 -1.40 -9.77
N ARG A 186 -11.47 -1.83 -10.99
CA ARG A 186 -10.09 -2.08 -11.40
C ARG A 186 -9.24 -0.81 -11.43
N GLU A 187 -9.78 0.28 -11.96
CA GLU A 187 -9.11 1.59 -11.97
C GLU A 187 -8.87 2.07 -10.54
N CYS A 188 -9.88 2.00 -9.68
CA CYS A 188 -9.77 2.40 -8.29
C CYS A 188 -8.68 1.61 -7.54
N ALA A 189 -8.68 0.28 -7.65
CA ALA A 189 -7.63 -0.55 -7.04
C ALA A 189 -6.22 -0.19 -7.54
N ARG A 190 -6.08 0.07 -8.85
CA ARG A 190 -4.80 0.50 -9.42
C ARG A 190 -4.32 1.83 -8.87
N ASP A 191 -5.23 2.81 -8.83
CA ASP A 191 -4.89 4.20 -8.54
C ASP A 191 -4.51 4.37 -7.07
N ARG A 192 -5.19 3.72 -6.13
CA ARG A 192 -4.89 3.80 -4.69
C ARG A 192 -3.43 3.47 -4.39
N SER A 193 -3.01 2.27 -4.66
CA SER A 193 -1.66 1.83 -4.31
C SER A 193 -0.62 2.26 -5.35
N GLY A 194 -1.03 2.45 -6.61
CA GLY A 194 -0.18 3.03 -7.65
C GLY A 194 0.32 4.41 -7.26
N HIS A 195 -0.59 5.31 -6.87
CA HIS A 195 -0.23 6.65 -6.41
C HIS A 195 0.50 6.64 -5.07
N ALA A 196 0.16 5.72 -4.15
CA ALA A 196 0.87 5.61 -2.89
C ALA A 196 2.36 5.26 -3.08
N ILE A 197 2.67 4.23 -3.88
CA ILE A 197 4.08 3.85 -4.13
C ILE A 197 4.81 4.92 -4.96
N THR A 198 4.12 5.58 -5.88
CA THR A 198 4.67 6.73 -6.59
C THR A 198 5.03 7.86 -5.62
N LEU A 199 4.15 8.17 -4.66
CA LEU A 199 4.39 9.21 -3.67
C LEU A 199 5.55 8.84 -2.74
N LEU A 200 5.63 7.58 -2.25
CA LEU A 200 6.80 7.10 -1.50
C LEU A 200 8.09 7.36 -2.28
N ASN A 201 8.09 6.98 -3.55
CA ASN A 201 9.26 7.12 -4.38
C ASN A 201 9.67 8.59 -4.61
N LEU A 202 8.71 9.51 -4.74
CA LEU A 202 8.99 10.95 -4.82
C LEU A 202 9.61 11.52 -3.53
N PHE A 203 9.31 10.95 -2.37
CA PHE A 203 10.00 11.32 -1.11
C PHE A 203 11.44 10.82 -1.06
N LEU A 204 11.74 9.69 -1.69
CA LEU A 204 13.04 9.01 -1.59
C LEU A 204 14.03 9.40 -2.70
N VAL A 205 13.52 9.73 -3.90
CA VAL A 205 14.32 9.95 -5.10
C VAL A 205 14.09 11.35 -5.64
N PRO A 206 15.15 12.16 -5.81
CA PRO A 206 15.02 13.58 -6.19
C PRO A 206 14.38 13.84 -7.55
N SER A 207 14.62 12.96 -8.51
CA SER A 207 14.08 13.07 -9.87
C SER A 207 13.80 11.71 -10.47
N LEU A 208 12.73 11.62 -11.23
CA LEU A 208 12.29 10.39 -11.89
C LEU A 208 12.02 10.64 -13.37
N SER A 209 12.45 9.70 -14.23
CA SER A 209 11.96 9.66 -15.60
C SER A 209 10.48 9.26 -15.61
N LEU A 210 9.73 9.71 -16.61
CA LEU A 210 8.32 9.34 -16.77
C LEU A 210 8.15 7.81 -16.90
N GLU A 211 9.10 7.14 -17.60
CA GLU A 211 9.08 5.70 -17.74
C GLU A 211 9.24 4.98 -16.41
N TYR A 212 10.22 5.39 -15.61
CA TYR A 212 10.43 4.86 -14.27
C TYR A 212 9.20 5.07 -13.38
N HIS A 213 8.64 6.28 -13.40
CA HIS A 213 7.41 6.60 -12.68
C HIS A 213 6.25 5.65 -13.03
N ASN A 214 6.05 5.36 -14.31
CA ASN A 214 5.01 4.43 -14.78
C ASN A 214 5.24 2.98 -14.33
N LEU A 215 6.49 2.57 -14.16
CA LEU A 215 6.83 1.22 -13.68
C LEU A 215 6.62 1.09 -12.17
N VAL A 216 7.02 2.11 -11.41
CA VAL A 216 6.76 2.20 -9.96
C VAL A 216 5.26 2.22 -9.66
N TYR A 217 4.50 3.03 -10.40
CA TYR A 217 3.04 3.04 -10.32
C TYR A 217 2.43 1.67 -10.63
N ALA A 218 2.96 0.96 -11.62
CA ALA A 218 2.49 -0.39 -11.96
C ALA A 218 2.80 -1.41 -10.85
N ALA A 219 3.95 -1.31 -10.19
CA ALA A 219 4.29 -2.14 -9.03
C ALA A 219 3.30 -1.90 -7.89
N GLY A 220 3.01 -0.66 -7.54
CA GLY A 220 2.00 -0.30 -6.54
C GLY A 220 0.60 -0.81 -6.91
N SER A 221 0.18 -0.62 -8.15
CA SER A 221 -1.10 -1.13 -8.66
C SER A 221 -1.21 -2.65 -8.52
N LEU A 222 -0.12 -3.38 -8.74
CA LEU A 222 -0.07 -4.83 -8.57
C LEU A 222 -0.20 -5.23 -7.10
N ILE A 223 0.44 -4.49 -6.18
CA ILE A 223 0.32 -4.73 -4.73
C ILE A 223 -1.16 -4.71 -4.32
N MET A 224 -1.94 -3.72 -4.76
CA MET A 224 -3.37 -3.64 -4.42
C MET A 224 -4.16 -4.82 -4.99
N HIS A 225 -3.93 -5.21 -6.24
CA HIS A 225 -4.61 -6.37 -6.82
C HIS A 225 -4.30 -7.68 -6.09
N ILE A 226 -3.06 -7.83 -5.60
CA ILE A 226 -2.66 -8.98 -4.78
C ILE A 226 -3.37 -8.93 -3.43
N ASP A 227 -3.48 -7.76 -2.82
CA ASP A 227 -4.14 -7.55 -1.53
C ASP A 227 -5.63 -7.84 -1.60
N ASP A 228 -6.35 -7.18 -2.52
CA ASP A 228 -7.76 -7.41 -2.81
C ASP A 228 -8.08 -8.91 -3.07
N HIS A 229 -7.16 -9.63 -3.72
CA HIS A 229 -7.32 -11.06 -3.93
C HIS A 229 -7.20 -11.84 -2.61
N GLY A 230 -6.22 -11.50 -1.77
CA GLY A 230 -6.04 -12.13 -0.47
C GLY A 230 -7.24 -11.92 0.46
N ASP A 231 -7.90 -10.78 0.33
CA ASP A 231 -9.02 -10.36 1.18
C ASP A 231 -10.40 -10.61 0.56
N CYS A 232 -10.49 -11.28 -0.61
CA CYS A 232 -11.76 -11.53 -1.33
C CYS A 232 -12.90 -12.08 -0.46
N HIS A 233 -12.60 -13.00 0.46
CA HIS A 233 -13.63 -13.62 1.31
C HIS A 233 -14.06 -12.65 2.42
N PHE A 234 -13.12 -11.97 3.04
CA PHE A 234 -13.37 -10.95 4.05
C PHE A 234 -14.24 -9.82 3.47
N ASP A 235 -13.84 -9.26 2.34
CA ASP A 235 -14.57 -8.17 1.68
C ASP A 235 -16.00 -8.56 1.30
N ARG A 236 -16.19 -9.78 0.80
CA ARG A 236 -17.53 -10.30 0.49
C ARG A 236 -18.40 -10.39 1.75
N SER A 237 -17.86 -10.89 2.86
CA SER A 237 -18.61 -11.03 4.10
C SER A 237 -18.98 -9.67 4.72
N HIS A 238 -18.22 -8.61 4.41
CA HIS A 238 -18.47 -7.23 4.85
C HIS A 238 -19.17 -6.38 3.78
N ASN A 239 -19.67 -7.01 2.69
CA ASN A 239 -20.35 -6.34 1.57
C ASN A 239 -19.51 -5.21 0.94
N ARG A 240 -18.20 -5.35 0.97
CA ARG A 240 -17.23 -4.45 0.32
C ARG A 240 -16.95 -4.93 -1.09
N TRP A 241 -17.06 -4.03 -2.06
CA TRP A 241 -16.82 -4.36 -3.47
C TRP A 241 -15.40 -3.99 -3.87
N THR A 242 -14.63 -5.00 -4.29
CA THR A 242 -13.32 -4.84 -4.90
C THR A 242 -13.31 -5.48 -6.29
N TYR A 243 -12.34 -5.10 -7.12
CA TYR A 243 -12.23 -5.72 -8.46
C TYR A 243 -12.13 -7.25 -8.37
N MET A 244 -11.30 -7.75 -7.47
CA MET A 244 -11.03 -9.19 -7.35
C MET A 244 -12.25 -9.97 -6.85
N ASN A 245 -13.00 -9.45 -5.88
CA ASN A 245 -14.14 -10.17 -5.32
C ASN A 245 -15.39 -10.16 -6.20
N GLN A 246 -15.44 -9.27 -7.21
CA GLN A 246 -16.51 -9.22 -8.21
C GLN A 246 -16.25 -10.14 -9.42
N LEU A 247 -15.07 -10.75 -9.52
CA LEU A 247 -14.78 -11.75 -10.56
C LEU A 247 -15.33 -13.11 -10.18
N LYS A 248 -15.81 -13.88 -11.20
CA LYS A 248 -16.25 -15.27 -11.03
C LYS A 248 -15.09 -16.16 -10.58
N ASP A 249 -13.91 -15.96 -11.18
CA ASP A 249 -12.67 -16.66 -10.84
C ASP A 249 -11.51 -15.64 -10.78
N PRO A 250 -11.17 -15.14 -9.57
CA PRO A 250 -10.12 -14.13 -9.40
C PRO A 250 -8.71 -14.68 -9.61
N VAL A 251 -8.46 -15.99 -9.38
CA VAL A 251 -7.10 -16.57 -9.43
C VAL A 251 -6.45 -16.46 -10.82
N PRO A 252 -7.09 -16.88 -11.93
CA PRO A 252 -6.54 -16.70 -13.27
C PRO A 252 -6.38 -15.22 -13.65
N ALA A 253 -7.30 -14.36 -13.20
CA ALA A 253 -7.21 -12.93 -13.47
C ALA A 253 -5.97 -12.32 -12.78
N LEU A 254 -5.79 -12.61 -11.48
CA LEU A 254 -4.61 -12.16 -10.75
C LEU A 254 -3.31 -12.70 -11.37
N ARG A 255 -3.27 -13.99 -11.73
CA ARG A 255 -2.09 -14.59 -12.39
C ARG A 255 -1.70 -13.84 -13.66
N ARG A 256 -2.67 -13.50 -14.53
CA ARG A 256 -2.41 -12.72 -15.75
C ARG A 256 -1.88 -11.32 -15.44
N ILE A 257 -2.54 -10.61 -14.51
CA ILE A 257 -2.10 -9.26 -14.08
C ILE A 257 -0.69 -9.33 -13.51
N PHE A 258 -0.43 -10.28 -12.63
CA PHE A 258 0.88 -10.49 -12.02
C PHE A 258 1.96 -10.71 -13.08
N SER A 259 1.80 -11.75 -13.92
CA SER A 259 2.83 -12.10 -14.91
C SER A 259 3.09 -10.95 -15.90
N SER A 260 2.04 -10.29 -16.41
CA SER A 260 2.20 -9.19 -17.36
C SER A 260 2.85 -7.95 -16.73
N THR A 261 2.53 -7.65 -15.46
CA THR A 261 3.09 -6.48 -14.76
C THR A 261 4.55 -6.73 -14.39
N VAL A 262 4.86 -7.90 -13.83
CA VAL A 262 6.25 -8.25 -13.47
C VAL A 262 7.14 -8.32 -14.69
N GLU A 263 6.67 -8.91 -15.79
CA GLU A 263 7.42 -8.93 -17.06
C GLU A 263 7.72 -7.51 -17.56
N ARG A 264 6.75 -6.59 -17.47
CA ARG A 264 6.94 -5.18 -17.84
C ARG A 264 7.98 -4.49 -16.95
N ILE A 265 7.92 -4.72 -15.64
CA ILE A 265 8.89 -4.20 -14.66
C ILE A 265 10.29 -4.75 -14.96
N TYR A 266 10.39 -6.06 -15.16
CA TYR A 266 11.66 -6.74 -15.45
C TYR A 266 12.36 -6.21 -16.70
N ARG A 267 11.58 -5.93 -17.76
CA ARG A 267 12.13 -5.41 -19.03
C ARG A 267 12.37 -3.91 -19.03
N GLY A 268 11.56 -3.16 -18.29
CA GLY A 268 11.61 -1.69 -18.33
C GLY A 268 12.51 -1.05 -17.28
N LEU A 269 12.86 -1.79 -16.21
CA LEU A 269 13.81 -1.29 -15.22
C LEU A 269 15.24 -1.77 -15.56
N PRO A 270 16.27 -0.95 -15.25
CA PRO A 270 17.65 -1.37 -15.41
C PRO A 270 17.96 -2.57 -14.54
N GLU A 271 18.88 -3.42 -15.01
CA GLU A 271 19.40 -4.53 -14.24
C GLU A 271 20.11 -4.00 -12.99
N SER A 272 19.57 -4.36 -11.82
CA SER A 272 20.05 -3.87 -10.53
C SER A 272 19.52 -4.75 -9.40
N GLU A 273 20.22 -4.72 -8.27
CA GLU A 273 19.76 -5.36 -7.04
C GLU A 273 18.35 -4.87 -6.63
N GLY A 274 18.09 -3.57 -6.78
CA GLY A 274 16.78 -2.98 -6.47
C GLY A 274 15.65 -3.54 -7.33
N ARG A 275 15.86 -3.75 -8.66
CA ARG A 275 14.88 -4.40 -9.54
C ARG A 275 14.58 -5.83 -9.08
N ASP A 276 15.63 -6.57 -8.77
CA ASP A 276 15.49 -7.98 -8.37
C ASP A 276 14.81 -8.11 -7.01
N LEU A 277 15.12 -7.22 -6.06
CA LEU A 277 14.42 -7.12 -4.76
C LEU A 277 12.94 -6.73 -4.91
N LEU A 278 12.62 -5.76 -5.77
CA LEU A 278 11.23 -5.38 -6.02
C LEU A 278 10.42 -6.56 -6.57
N ILE A 279 10.97 -7.27 -7.55
CA ILE A 279 10.33 -8.45 -8.14
C ILE A 279 10.19 -9.57 -7.11
N ALA A 280 11.22 -9.82 -6.30
CA ALA A 280 11.17 -10.81 -5.22
C ALA A 280 10.10 -10.46 -4.17
N PHE A 281 9.99 -9.19 -3.78
CA PHE A 281 8.95 -8.71 -2.88
C PHE A 281 7.55 -8.95 -3.45
N LEU A 282 7.30 -8.54 -4.69
CA LEU A 282 6.01 -8.75 -5.38
C LEU A 282 5.67 -10.23 -5.49
N TYR A 283 6.66 -11.08 -5.80
CA TYR A 283 6.49 -12.53 -5.92
C TYR A 283 6.17 -13.17 -4.56
N ARG A 284 6.92 -12.82 -3.50
CA ARG A 284 6.69 -13.33 -2.14
C ARG A 284 5.31 -12.90 -1.62
N TYR A 285 4.93 -11.64 -1.86
CA TYR A 285 3.62 -11.11 -1.49
C TYR A 285 2.49 -11.84 -2.22
N TYR A 286 2.64 -12.04 -3.54
CA TYR A 286 1.70 -12.81 -4.36
C TYR A 286 1.49 -14.24 -3.83
N LEU A 287 2.56 -14.98 -3.53
CA LEU A 287 2.46 -16.33 -2.99
C LEU A 287 1.77 -16.37 -1.63
N THR A 288 2.10 -15.42 -0.75
CA THR A 288 1.49 -15.32 0.59
C THR A 288 -0.01 -15.08 0.50
N ARG A 289 -0.46 -14.16 -0.37
CA ARG A 289 -1.87 -13.83 -0.54
C ARG A 289 -2.65 -14.93 -1.28
N LEU A 290 -2.02 -15.63 -2.22
CA LEU A 290 -2.61 -16.85 -2.82
C LEU A 290 -2.83 -17.94 -1.77
N ARG A 291 -1.86 -18.15 -0.85
CA ARG A 291 -1.99 -19.12 0.23
C ARG A 291 -3.14 -18.73 1.17
N LYS A 292 -3.21 -17.47 1.59
CA LYS A 292 -4.32 -16.93 2.40
C LYS A 292 -5.66 -17.23 1.75
N HIS A 293 -5.86 -16.84 0.49
CA HIS A 293 -7.11 -17.06 -0.25
C HIS A 293 -7.52 -18.55 -0.30
N ARG A 294 -6.56 -19.46 -0.51
CA ARG A 294 -6.84 -20.91 -0.52
C ARG A 294 -7.28 -21.44 0.85
N LEU A 295 -6.61 -20.98 1.92
CA LEU A 295 -6.94 -21.39 3.29
C LEU A 295 -8.34 -20.92 3.69
N GLU A 296 -8.71 -19.71 3.34
CA GLU A 296 -10.03 -19.15 3.63
C GLU A 296 -11.14 -19.88 2.84
N ARG A 297 -10.90 -20.19 1.57
CA ARG A 297 -11.83 -20.97 0.73
C ARG A 297 -12.07 -22.38 1.30
N GLY A 298 -11.05 -23.02 1.88
CA GLY A 298 -11.14 -24.37 2.45
C GLY A 298 -11.80 -24.46 3.82
N ARG A 299 -11.88 -23.36 4.58
CA ARG A 299 -12.36 -23.35 5.98
C ARG A 299 -13.83 -22.99 6.16
N GLY A 300 -14.57 -22.63 5.09
CA GLY A 300 -15.97 -22.20 5.24
C GLY A 300 -16.09 -21.14 6.33
N ILE A 301 -15.59 -19.94 6.08
CA ILE A 301 -15.69 -18.69 6.85
C ILE A 301 -15.88 -18.88 8.37
N SER A 302 -14.81 -19.11 9.09
CA SER A 302 -14.71 -18.79 10.52
C SER A 302 -13.50 -17.87 10.69
N TRP A 303 -13.77 -16.60 10.94
CA TRP A 303 -12.73 -15.60 11.22
C TRP A 303 -12.33 -15.71 12.68
N THR A 304 -11.34 -16.48 12.96
CA THR A 304 -10.51 -16.29 14.13
C THR A 304 -9.27 -15.52 13.70
N VAL A 305 -9.07 -14.40 14.37
CA VAL A 305 -7.88 -13.56 14.32
C VAL A 305 -6.63 -14.43 14.25
N TYR A 306 -5.79 -14.19 13.25
CA TYR A 306 -4.48 -14.86 13.20
C TYR A 306 -3.65 -14.35 14.38
N GLU A 307 -3.43 -15.24 15.36
CA GLU A 307 -2.39 -15.11 16.36
C GLU A 307 -0.99 -15.16 15.75
#